data_0ac5db890d59b327a3b7bf0b63323332
#
_entry.id   0ac5db890d59b327a3b7bf0b63323332
#
_cell.length_a   1.000
_cell.length_b   1.000
_cell.length_c   1.000
_cell.angle_alpha   90.00
_cell.angle_beta   90.00
_cell.angle_gamma   90.00
#
_symmetry.space_group_name_H-M   'P 1'
#
loop_
_entity.id
_entity.type
_entity.pdbx_description
1 polymer ?
#
loop_
_entity_poly.entity_id
_entity_poly.type
_entity_poly.pdbx_seq_one_letter_code
_entity_poly.pdbx_strand_id
1 'polypeptide(L)'
;MNGCMKKRMKEKPENNGGRTMENTVEWFKEAKYGMMIHWGLYSLLAGEYRGEYSSHYAEWIQSRFQIPNKEYEKLAEVFQPIYFDADQIVTLAKECGMTYLVVTTKHHDGFAMYHSKADKYNICDATPFG
;
A
#
# COMPACT_ATOMS: atom_id res chain seq x y z
N MET A 1 -12.52 5.73 -19.27
CA MET A 1 -11.08 5.87 -19.63
C MET A 1 -10.30 5.16 -18.55
N ASN A 2 -9.69 4.01 -18.88
CA ASN A 2 -9.11 3.10 -17.89
C ASN A 2 -7.76 3.66 -17.38
N GLY A 3 -7.80 4.34 -16.25
CA GLY A 3 -6.65 5.04 -15.67
C GLY A 3 -5.85 4.26 -14.62
N CYS A 4 -6.16 2.97 -14.39
CA CYS A 4 -5.34 2.18 -13.48
C CYS A 4 -3.92 2.07 -14.04
N MET A 5 -2.97 2.73 -13.38
CA MET A 5 -1.57 2.94 -13.76
C MET A 5 -0.98 1.88 -14.69
N LYS A 6 -1.26 1.96 -15.99
CA LYS A 6 -0.40 1.38 -17.03
C LYS A 6 0.78 2.35 -17.29
N LYS A 7 1.47 2.82 -16.26
CA LYS A 7 2.79 3.39 -16.44
C LYS A 7 3.70 2.24 -16.85
N ARG A 8 3.99 2.18 -18.15
CA ARG A 8 4.96 1.31 -18.78
C ARG A 8 6.19 1.23 -17.88
N MET A 9 6.38 0.09 -17.21
CA MET A 9 7.67 -0.23 -16.64
C MET A 9 8.66 -0.21 -17.80
N LYS A 10 9.54 0.76 -17.83
CA LYS A 10 10.71 0.71 -18.70
C LYS A 10 11.47 -0.55 -18.31
N GLU A 11 11.70 -1.41 -19.28
CA GLU A 11 12.47 -2.62 -19.12
C GLU A 11 13.77 -2.29 -18.39
N LYS A 12 13.99 -3.00 -17.28
CA LYS A 12 15.26 -2.92 -16.57
C LYS A 12 16.34 -3.45 -17.50
N PRO A 13 17.54 -2.86 -17.53
CA PRO A 13 18.66 -3.50 -18.15
C PRO A 13 18.86 -4.86 -17.46
N GLU A 14 18.93 -5.93 -18.27
CA GLU A 14 19.24 -7.27 -17.82
C GLU A 14 20.65 -7.27 -17.20
N ASN A 15 20.70 -7.22 -15.88
CA ASN A 15 21.91 -7.53 -15.15
C ASN A 15 21.74 -8.94 -14.55
N ASN A 16 22.11 -9.95 -15.33
CA ASN A 16 22.12 -11.37 -14.99
C ASN A 16 23.25 -11.72 -14.01
N GLY A 17 23.37 -10.99 -12.91
CA GLY A 17 24.11 -11.44 -11.75
C GLY A 17 23.13 -12.11 -10.79
N GLY A 18 23.12 -13.43 -10.74
CA GLY A 18 22.25 -14.19 -9.83
C GLY A 18 22.42 -13.72 -8.39
N ARG A 19 21.43 -12.95 -7.89
CA ARG A 19 21.32 -12.65 -6.47
C ARG A 19 20.94 -13.95 -5.76
N THR A 20 21.88 -14.54 -5.05
CA THR A 20 21.58 -15.61 -4.11
C THR A 20 20.76 -15.08 -2.95
N MET A 21 19.99 -15.93 -2.27
CA MET A 21 19.20 -15.55 -1.08
C MET A 21 20.07 -14.90 0.00
N GLU A 22 21.31 -15.32 0.16
CA GLU A 22 22.29 -14.73 1.07
C GLU A 22 22.59 -13.26 0.76
N ASN A 23 22.79 -12.90 -0.52
CA ASN A 23 23.01 -11.51 -0.93
C ASN A 23 21.82 -10.61 -0.66
N THR A 24 20.61 -11.16 -0.63
CA THR A 24 19.39 -10.38 -0.33
C THR A 24 19.30 -10.02 1.15
N VAL A 25 19.70 -10.94 2.04
CA VAL A 25 19.69 -10.71 3.48
C VAL A 25 20.81 -9.74 3.90
N GLU A 26 22.01 -9.88 3.34
CA GLU A 26 23.11 -8.96 3.62
C GLU A 26 22.81 -7.55 3.19
N TRP A 27 22.24 -7.35 1.98
CA TRP A 27 21.79 -6.03 1.56
C TRP A 27 20.84 -5.37 2.59
N PHE A 28 19.85 -6.12 3.11
CA PHE A 28 18.91 -5.59 4.08
C PHE A 28 19.57 -5.22 5.42
N LYS A 29 20.52 -6.05 5.88
CA LYS A 29 21.30 -5.77 7.09
C LYS A 29 22.15 -4.50 6.96
N GLU A 30 22.69 -4.25 5.77
CA GLU A 30 23.48 -3.07 5.47
C GLU A 30 22.62 -1.81 5.29
N ALA A 31 21.42 -1.97 4.75
CA ALA A 31 20.50 -0.88 4.46
C ALA A 31 20.03 -0.13 5.70
N LYS A 32 19.81 -0.81 6.82
CA LYS A 32 19.52 -0.32 8.20
C LYS A 32 18.38 0.68 8.35
N TYR A 33 18.18 1.63 7.44
CA TYR A 33 17.22 2.71 7.56
C TYR A 33 16.31 2.78 6.35
N GLY A 34 15.01 2.65 6.58
CA GLY A 34 14.00 2.66 5.54
C GLY A 34 12.66 3.22 6.03
N MET A 35 11.77 3.49 5.09
CA MET A 35 10.40 3.93 5.35
C MET A 35 9.45 2.75 5.23
N MET A 36 8.55 2.59 6.21
CA MET A 36 7.41 1.69 6.11
C MET A 36 6.12 2.49 5.99
N ILE A 37 5.31 2.15 4.99
CA ILE A 37 4.05 2.82 4.70
C ILE A 37 2.92 1.80 4.83
N HIS A 38 2.02 2.02 5.81
CA HIS A 38 0.72 1.39 5.89
C HIS A 38 -0.30 2.26 5.17
N TRP A 39 -0.86 1.76 4.07
CA TRP A 39 -1.84 2.50 3.28
C TRP A 39 -2.86 1.56 2.64
N GLY A 40 -4.14 1.89 2.79
CA GLY A 40 -5.26 1.09 2.32
C GLY A 40 -6.60 1.76 2.67
N LEU A 41 -7.70 1.04 2.58
CA LEU A 41 -9.04 1.55 2.90
C LEU A 41 -9.14 2.11 4.32
N TYR A 42 -8.45 1.51 5.27
CA TYR A 42 -8.39 1.97 6.66
C TYR A 42 -7.88 3.42 6.81
N SER A 43 -7.11 3.91 5.83
CA SER A 43 -6.62 5.29 5.84
C SER A 43 -7.73 6.32 5.70
N LEU A 44 -8.88 5.96 5.10
CA LEU A 44 -10.06 6.83 5.02
C LEU A 44 -10.70 7.08 6.39
N LEU A 45 -10.62 6.10 7.27
CA LEU A 45 -11.20 6.18 8.60
C LEU A 45 -10.28 6.90 9.60
N ALA A 46 -8.99 7.01 9.29
CA ALA A 46 -7.98 7.69 10.11
C ALA A 46 -8.02 7.32 11.61
N GLY A 47 -8.40 6.10 11.93
CA GLY A 47 -8.52 5.62 13.30
C GLY A 47 -9.86 5.92 13.98
N GLU A 48 -10.80 6.56 13.31
CA GLU A 48 -12.15 6.88 13.84
C GLU A 48 -13.23 6.03 13.17
N TYR A 49 -14.20 5.57 13.96
CA TYR A 49 -15.40 4.91 13.47
C TYR A 49 -16.60 5.27 14.34
N ARG A 50 -17.65 5.86 13.74
CA ARG A 50 -18.89 6.30 14.40
C ARG A 50 -18.68 7.22 15.61
N GLY A 51 -17.69 8.10 15.56
CA GLY A 51 -17.36 9.04 16.63
C GLY A 51 -16.49 8.45 17.73
N GLU A 52 -16.07 7.21 17.62
CA GLU A 52 -15.15 6.56 18.56
C GLU A 52 -13.76 6.43 17.94
N TYR A 53 -12.73 6.78 18.70
CA TYR A 53 -11.34 6.68 18.26
C TYR A 53 -10.70 5.36 18.72
N SER A 54 -10.00 4.70 17.81
CA SER A 54 -9.14 3.58 18.16
C SER A 54 -7.87 4.12 18.84
N SER A 55 -7.58 3.66 20.05
CA SER A 55 -6.32 3.95 20.74
C SER A 55 -5.11 3.21 20.14
N HIS A 56 -5.31 2.47 19.07
CA HIS A 56 -4.32 1.58 18.47
C HIS A 56 -4.19 1.88 16.96
N TYR A 57 -3.41 1.06 16.28
CA TYR A 57 -3.10 1.18 14.86
C TYR A 57 -4.35 1.17 13.98
N ALA A 58 -4.46 2.17 13.09
CA ALA A 58 -5.63 2.39 12.24
C ALA A 58 -5.88 1.25 11.23
N GLU A 59 -4.84 0.54 10.81
CA GLU A 59 -4.94 -0.59 9.89
C GLU A 59 -5.68 -1.80 10.47
N TRP A 60 -5.90 -1.83 11.79
CA TRP A 60 -6.69 -2.85 12.48
C TRP A 60 -8.13 -2.42 12.76
N ILE A 61 -8.56 -1.25 12.28
CA ILE A 61 -9.84 -0.63 12.63
C ILE A 61 -11.04 -1.53 12.36
N GLN A 62 -11.05 -2.25 11.24
CA GLN A 62 -12.14 -3.18 10.92
C GLN A 62 -12.33 -4.25 12.00
N SER A 63 -11.24 -4.88 12.42
CA SER A 63 -11.27 -5.93 13.46
C SER A 63 -11.64 -5.36 14.83
N ARG A 64 -11.10 -4.20 15.17
CA ARG A 64 -11.31 -3.59 16.49
C ARG A 64 -12.74 -3.15 16.74
N PHE A 65 -13.34 -2.52 15.76
CA PHE A 65 -14.75 -2.10 15.83
C PHE A 65 -15.70 -3.16 15.29
N GLN A 66 -15.19 -4.35 14.93
CA GLN A 66 -16.00 -5.45 14.37
C GLN A 66 -16.88 -5.00 13.21
N ILE A 67 -16.33 -4.13 12.34
CA ILE A 67 -17.05 -3.58 11.19
C ILE A 67 -17.37 -4.71 10.23
N PRO A 68 -18.67 -4.95 9.92
CA PRO A 68 -19.04 -6.01 8.99
C PRO A 68 -18.37 -5.84 7.61
N ASN A 69 -17.94 -6.93 6.99
CA ASN A 69 -17.25 -6.87 5.69
C ASN A 69 -18.03 -6.06 4.66
N LYS A 70 -19.34 -6.31 4.52
CA LYS A 70 -20.22 -5.60 3.59
C LYS A 70 -20.30 -4.08 3.83
N GLU A 71 -20.06 -3.63 5.06
CA GLU A 71 -20.02 -2.21 5.39
C GLU A 71 -18.63 -1.64 5.09
N TYR A 72 -17.59 -2.35 5.49
CA TYR A 72 -16.21 -1.93 5.27
C TYR A 72 -15.83 -1.87 3.77
N GLU A 73 -16.29 -2.84 2.98
CA GLU A 73 -16.05 -2.89 1.54
C GLU A 73 -16.56 -1.66 0.79
N LYS A 74 -17.59 -0.97 1.30
CA LYS A 74 -18.10 0.29 0.72
C LYS A 74 -17.07 1.42 0.74
N LEU A 75 -16.05 1.35 1.60
CA LEU A 75 -14.96 2.31 1.59
C LEU A 75 -14.21 2.33 0.24
N ALA A 76 -14.20 1.21 -0.47
CA ALA A 76 -13.60 1.15 -1.80
C ALA A 76 -14.32 2.06 -2.81
N GLU A 77 -15.65 2.24 -2.68
CA GLU A 77 -16.44 3.08 -3.58
C GLU A 77 -16.06 4.57 -3.51
N VAL A 78 -15.46 4.99 -2.38
CA VAL A 78 -15.05 6.37 -2.13
C VAL A 78 -13.53 6.54 -2.03
N PHE A 79 -12.77 5.44 -2.18
CA PHE A 79 -11.31 5.48 -2.15
C PHE A 79 -10.75 6.06 -3.44
N GLN A 80 -10.41 7.34 -3.40
CA GLN A 80 -9.90 8.07 -4.57
C GLN A 80 -8.68 8.93 -4.19
N PRO A 81 -7.47 8.35 -4.18
CA PRO A 81 -6.26 9.02 -3.76
C PRO A 81 -5.68 9.95 -4.84
N ILE A 82 -6.41 11.01 -5.20
CA ILE A 82 -6.05 11.95 -6.29
C ILE A 82 -4.76 12.74 -6.04
N TYR A 83 -4.35 12.85 -4.77
CA TYR A 83 -3.12 13.57 -4.37
C TYR A 83 -1.93 12.63 -4.16
N PHE A 84 -2.09 11.35 -4.48
CA PHE A 84 -0.98 10.40 -4.34
C PHE A 84 0.12 10.72 -5.36
N ASP A 85 1.31 11.00 -4.83
CA ASP A 85 2.51 11.30 -5.63
C ASP A 85 3.66 10.41 -5.16
N ALA A 86 3.95 9.38 -5.95
CA ALA A 86 5.01 8.42 -5.63
C ALA A 86 6.41 9.08 -5.71
N ASP A 87 6.61 10.04 -6.60
CA ASP A 87 7.89 10.71 -6.78
C ASP A 87 8.22 11.59 -5.58
N GLN A 88 7.22 12.27 -5.00
CA GLN A 88 7.39 13.03 -3.76
C GLN A 88 7.74 12.13 -2.58
N ILE A 89 7.07 11.00 -2.42
CA ILE A 89 7.33 10.04 -1.32
C ILE A 89 8.76 9.50 -1.42
N VAL A 90 9.18 9.08 -2.62
CA VAL A 90 10.53 8.54 -2.85
C VAL A 90 11.59 9.61 -2.66
N THR A 91 11.33 10.83 -3.11
CA THR A 91 12.24 11.97 -2.94
C THR A 91 12.43 12.27 -1.46
N LEU A 92 11.34 12.38 -0.70
CA LEU A 92 11.40 12.58 0.75
C LEU A 92 12.20 11.49 1.46
N ALA A 93 11.93 10.22 1.16
CA ALA A 93 12.67 9.11 1.73
C ALA A 93 14.18 9.22 1.44
N LYS A 94 14.54 9.56 0.20
CA LYS A 94 15.93 9.73 -0.21
C LYS A 94 16.60 10.92 0.50
N GLU A 95 15.93 12.06 0.61
CA GLU A 95 16.44 13.25 1.30
C GLU A 95 16.64 12.99 2.80
N CYS A 96 15.79 12.14 3.40
CA CYS A 96 15.97 11.68 4.78
C CYS A 96 17.04 10.60 4.95
N GLY A 97 17.74 10.20 3.89
CA GLY A 97 18.79 9.18 3.95
C GLY A 97 18.27 7.74 4.03
N MET A 98 16.99 7.51 3.71
CA MET A 98 16.42 6.16 3.69
C MET A 98 16.85 5.41 2.44
N THR A 99 17.15 4.12 2.60
CA THR A 99 17.72 3.28 1.55
C THR A 99 16.74 2.28 0.95
N TYR A 100 15.56 2.10 1.59
CA TYR A 100 14.49 1.23 1.10
C TYR A 100 13.12 1.71 1.56
N LEU A 101 12.09 1.22 0.86
CA LEU A 101 10.69 1.39 1.20
C LEU A 101 10.01 0.04 1.37
N VAL A 102 9.16 -0.06 2.39
CA VAL A 102 8.24 -1.18 2.61
C VAL A 102 6.82 -0.64 2.52
N VAL A 103 6.02 -1.19 1.64
CA VAL A 103 4.63 -0.79 1.46
C VAL A 103 3.72 -1.97 1.68
N THR A 104 2.66 -1.81 2.48
CA THR A 104 1.63 -2.83 2.62
C THR A 104 0.80 -2.88 1.34
N THR A 105 0.93 -3.96 0.59
CA THR A 105 0.16 -4.16 -0.64
C THR A 105 -1.18 -4.84 -0.41
N LYS A 106 -1.34 -5.54 0.71
CA LYS A 106 -2.59 -6.13 1.19
C LYS A 106 -2.51 -6.29 2.71
N HIS A 107 -3.56 -5.93 3.44
CA HIS A 107 -3.61 -6.02 4.89
C HIS A 107 -4.73 -6.96 5.36
N HIS A 108 -5.13 -6.92 6.66
CA HIS A 108 -6.15 -7.79 7.26
C HIS A 108 -7.52 -7.67 6.63
N ASP A 109 -7.85 -6.48 6.11
CA ASP A 109 -9.12 -6.18 5.43
C ASP A 109 -9.26 -6.91 4.09
N GLY A 110 -8.18 -7.53 3.60
CA GLY A 110 -8.17 -8.26 2.35
C GLY A 110 -8.16 -7.39 1.10
N PHE A 111 -8.18 -6.06 1.22
CA PHE A 111 -8.11 -5.16 0.08
C PHE A 111 -6.71 -5.11 -0.54
N ALA A 112 -6.62 -5.32 -1.85
CA ALA A 112 -5.34 -5.31 -2.56
C ALA A 112 -5.06 -3.93 -3.17
N MET A 113 -3.93 -3.30 -2.78
CA MET A 113 -3.45 -2.03 -3.32
C MET A 113 -2.74 -2.19 -4.68
N TYR A 114 -3.02 -3.27 -5.40
CA TYR A 114 -2.51 -3.56 -6.73
C TYR A 114 -3.59 -4.28 -7.53
N HIS A 115 -3.46 -4.28 -8.86
CA HIS A 115 -4.38 -5.01 -9.73
C HIS A 115 -4.22 -6.53 -9.55
N SER A 116 -5.13 -7.13 -8.82
CA SER A 116 -5.16 -8.58 -8.57
C SER A 116 -5.96 -9.29 -9.66
N LYS A 117 -5.42 -10.39 -10.18
CA LYS A 117 -6.17 -11.29 -11.09
C LYS A 117 -7.01 -12.32 -10.34
N ALA A 118 -6.72 -12.51 -9.04
CA ALA A 118 -7.37 -13.51 -8.22
C ALA A 118 -8.67 -13.01 -7.57
N ASP A 119 -8.78 -11.70 -7.32
CA ASP A 119 -9.91 -11.09 -6.62
C ASP A 119 -10.18 -9.70 -7.16
N LYS A 120 -11.47 -9.34 -7.27
CA LYS A 120 -11.93 -8.01 -7.67
C LYS A 120 -11.89 -6.98 -6.54
N TYR A 121 -11.68 -7.41 -5.32
CA TYR A 121 -11.52 -6.52 -4.16
C TYR A 121 -10.11 -5.92 -4.14
N ASN A 122 -9.88 -5.01 -5.08
CA ASN A 122 -8.59 -4.36 -5.30
C ASN A 122 -8.77 -2.93 -5.81
N ILE A 123 -7.70 -2.14 -5.75
CA ILE A 123 -7.71 -0.71 -6.07
C ILE A 123 -8.14 -0.41 -7.52
N CYS A 124 -7.87 -1.32 -8.47
CA CYS A 124 -8.19 -1.10 -9.87
C CYS A 124 -9.63 -1.48 -10.24
N ASP A 125 -10.19 -2.52 -9.60
CA ASP A 125 -11.50 -3.04 -9.95
C ASP A 125 -12.62 -2.53 -9.03
N ALA A 126 -12.31 -2.19 -7.77
CA ALA A 126 -13.30 -1.85 -6.76
C ALA A 126 -13.40 -0.36 -6.44
N THR A 127 -12.50 0.48 -6.98
CA THR A 127 -12.46 1.92 -6.67
C THR A 127 -12.66 2.78 -7.92
N PRO A 128 -13.07 4.06 -7.74
CA PRO A 128 -13.12 5.03 -8.83
C PRO A 128 -11.74 5.41 -9.40
N PHE A 129 -10.66 5.01 -8.73
CA PHE A 129 -9.28 5.31 -9.12
C PHE A 129 -8.78 4.39 -10.24
N GLY A 130 -9.41 3.24 -10.46
CA GLY A 130 -9.05 2.23 -11.48
C GLY A 130 -9.42 2.57 -12.93
#